data_8e15af6e268cfa50d6f004dd32438e61
#
_entry.id   8e15af6e268cfa50d6f004dd32438e61
#
_cell.length_a   1.000
_cell.length_b   1.000
_cell.length_c   1.000
_cell.angle_alpha   90.00
_cell.angle_beta   90.00
_cell.angle_gamma   90.00
#
_symmetry.space_group_name_H-M   'P 1'
#
loop_
_entity.id
_entity.type
_entity.pdbx_description
1 polymer ?
#
loop_
_entity_poly.entity_id
_entity_poly.type
_entity_poly.pdbx_seq_one_letter_code
_entity_poly.pdbx_strand_id
1 'polypeptide(L)'
;MKNPTTFLSHGRFELDEDILTITELPVRTWTSTYKEFLESLMVPEEPKKGGRKKDEASLRPAIVKDIKENHTETTVLFTIRLTPDGVVACNTEAKLVKLFKLRSSISTSNIHMFNMEGQIHKYHGPEHLLRDFYEARLNFYTKRKEHLLKLLGEEHARLANKVCSVLGGAAHVLVIQSDWRRANRCASSKW
;
A
#
# COMPACT_ATOMS: atom_id res chain seq x y z
N MET A 1 17.09 -18.34 18.58
CA MET A 1 16.66 -18.83 17.26
C MET A 1 15.66 -17.84 16.69
N LYS A 2 15.94 -17.24 15.53
CA LYS A 2 14.98 -16.35 14.84
C LYS A 2 13.91 -17.26 14.22
N ASN A 3 12.65 -17.04 14.57
CA ASN A 3 11.55 -17.79 13.95
C ASN A 3 11.55 -17.51 12.43
N PRO A 4 11.59 -18.54 11.58
CA PRO A 4 11.69 -18.37 10.12
C PRO A 4 10.46 -17.66 9.50
N THR A 5 9.39 -17.50 10.28
CA THR A 5 8.13 -16.88 9.86
C THR A 5 7.98 -15.42 10.31
N THR A 6 9.01 -14.83 10.94
CA THR A 6 8.95 -13.45 11.44
C THR A 6 9.97 -12.58 10.75
N PHE A 7 9.51 -11.59 10.01
CA PHE A 7 10.32 -10.59 9.36
C PHE A 7 10.37 -9.33 10.22
N LEU A 8 11.49 -8.63 10.19
CA LEU A 8 11.66 -7.36 10.86
C LEU A 8 11.81 -6.26 9.82
N SER A 9 10.94 -5.27 9.90
CA SER A 9 11.02 -4.05 9.11
C SER A 9 11.70 -2.97 9.94
N HIS A 10 12.73 -2.34 9.40
CA HIS A 10 13.44 -1.24 10.02
C HIS A 10 13.20 0.03 9.21
N GLY A 11 13.03 1.16 9.91
CA GLY A 11 13.11 2.49 9.32
C GLY A 11 14.58 2.86 9.06
N ARG A 12 14.81 3.80 8.15
CA ARG A 12 16.12 4.36 7.87
C ARG A 12 16.28 5.68 8.59
N PHE A 13 17.39 5.85 9.28
CA PHE A 13 17.70 7.05 10.05
C PHE A 13 19.20 7.32 10.04
N GLU A 14 19.55 8.56 10.27
CA GLU A 14 20.92 9.05 10.45
C GLU A 14 20.94 9.92 11.71
N LEU A 15 21.95 9.76 12.53
CA LEU A 15 22.13 10.52 13.76
C LEU A 15 23.43 11.33 13.67
N ASP A 16 23.31 12.67 13.65
CA ASP A 16 24.41 13.62 13.66
C ASP A 16 24.35 14.43 14.95
N GLU A 17 25.27 14.14 15.87
CA GLU A 17 25.38 14.79 17.19
C GLU A 17 24.04 14.82 17.96
N ASP A 18 23.25 15.89 17.82
CA ASP A 18 21.94 16.10 18.47
C ASP A 18 20.75 16.03 17.48
N ILE A 19 21.03 15.85 16.18
CA ILE A 19 20.02 15.85 15.12
C ILE A 19 19.79 14.43 14.62
N LEU A 20 18.58 13.92 14.81
CA LEU A 20 18.12 12.64 14.25
C LEU A 20 17.30 12.91 13.00
N THR A 21 17.79 12.44 11.86
CA THR A 21 17.11 12.53 10.56
C THR A 21 16.51 11.16 10.21
N ILE A 22 15.20 11.10 10.01
CA ILE A 22 14.49 9.86 9.63
C ILE A 22 13.99 10.02 8.21
N THR A 23 14.47 9.15 7.32
CA THR A 23 14.13 9.14 5.90
C THR A 23 13.12 8.08 5.52
N GLU A 24 13.03 6.99 6.29
CA GLU A 24 12.06 5.92 6.05
C GLU A 24 11.46 5.43 7.37
N LEU A 25 10.15 5.19 7.37
CA LEU A 25 9.44 4.58 8.49
C LEU A 25 9.25 3.07 8.26
N PRO A 26 9.15 2.28 9.34
CA PRO A 26 8.86 0.86 9.21
C PRO A 26 7.46 0.64 8.61
N VAL A 27 7.30 -0.49 7.90
CA VAL A 27 6.04 -0.87 7.26
C VAL A 27 4.89 -0.85 8.27
N ARG A 28 3.72 -0.37 7.86
CA ARG A 28 2.49 -0.14 8.64
C ARG A 28 2.53 1.06 9.60
N THR A 29 3.54 1.91 9.52
CA THR A 29 3.58 3.14 10.32
C THR A 29 3.20 4.32 9.41
N TRP A 30 2.07 4.96 9.71
CA TRP A 30 1.62 6.15 8.97
C TRP A 30 2.34 7.39 9.47
N THR A 31 2.67 8.30 8.57
CA THR A 31 3.38 9.55 8.89
C THR A 31 2.63 10.40 9.90
N SER A 32 1.30 10.54 9.77
CA SER A 32 0.45 11.28 10.70
C SER A 32 0.49 10.71 12.12
N THR A 33 0.29 9.40 12.26
CA THR A 33 0.36 8.73 13.58
C THR A 33 1.76 8.80 14.18
N TYR A 34 2.78 8.75 13.32
CA TYR A 34 4.16 8.88 13.78
C TYR A 34 4.49 10.28 14.26
N LYS A 35 3.94 11.32 13.61
CA LYS A 35 4.01 12.71 14.06
C LYS A 35 3.41 12.89 15.47
N GLU A 36 2.17 12.44 15.68
CA GLU A 36 1.51 12.46 16.99
C GLU A 36 2.36 11.77 18.07
N PHE A 37 2.97 10.65 17.72
CA PHE A 37 3.89 9.96 18.61
C PHE A 37 5.13 10.81 18.93
N LEU A 38 5.75 11.47 17.95
CA LEU A 38 6.90 12.36 18.18
C LEU A 38 6.52 13.57 19.02
N GLU A 39 5.36 14.17 18.78
CA GLU A 39 4.84 15.28 19.60
C GLU A 39 4.64 14.85 21.07
N SER A 40 4.22 13.61 21.30
CA SER A 40 4.12 13.07 22.67
C SER A 40 5.46 12.96 23.39
N LEU A 41 6.58 12.86 22.66
CA LEU A 41 7.93 12.82 23.21
C LEU A 41 8.50 14.21 23.53
N MET A 42 7.89 15.28 23.02
CA MET A 42 8.25 16.67 23.33
C MET A 42 7.68 17.11 24.70
N VAL A 43 6.55 16.53 25.09
CA VAL A 43 5.88 16.85 26.35
C VAL A 43 6.39 15.92 27.44
N PRO A 44 6.86 16.45 28.60
CA PRO A 44 7.19 15.61 29.74
C PRO A 44 5.94 14.80 30.14
N GLU A 45 6.06 13.48 30.27
CA GLU A 45 4.91 12.66 30.71
C GLU A 45 4.49 13.06 32.11
N GLU A 46 3.35 13.75 32.26
CA GLU A 46 2.69 13.91 33.52
C GLU A 46 2.27 12.53 34.07
N PRO A 47 2.44 12.30 35.40
CA PRO A 47 2.04 11.02 35.99
C PRO A 47 0.53 10.83 35.83
N LYS A 48 0.13 9.78 35.11
CA LYS A 48 -1.28 9.41 34.93
C LYS A 48 -1.98 9.32 36.30
N LYS A 49 -2.94 10.19 36.55
CA LYS A 49 -3.80 10.19 37.74
C LYS A 49 -4.52 8.83 37.81
N GLY A 50 -4.07 7.94 38.69
CA GLY A 50 -4.75 6.65 38.90
C GLY A 50 -3.89 5.47 39.36
N GLY A 51 -2.57 5.61 39.44
CA GLY A 51 -1.67 4.56 39.96
C GLY A 51 -1.02 5.00 41.26
N ARG A 52 -0.89 4.07 42.25
CA ARG A 52 -0.19 4.24 43.54
C ARG A 52 1.00 5.17 43.39
N LYS A 53 1.11 6.13 44.34
CA LYS A 53 2.24 7.09 44.50
C LYS A 53 3.55 6.41 44.11
N LYS A 54 4.05 6.70 42.91
CA LYS A 54 5.44 6.50 42.53
C LYS A 54 6.09 7.88 42.64
N ASP A 55 7.20 7.85 43.30
CA ASP A 55 8.03 9.01 43.67
C ASP A 55 8.22 9.97 42.48
N GLU A 56 8.29 11.26 42.74
CA GLU A 56 8.50 12.38 41.81
C GLU A 56 9.75 12.22 40.91
N ALA A 57 10.59 11.23 41.19
CA ALA A 57 11.76 10.83 40.40
C ALA A 57 11.46 10.11 39.09
N SER A 58 10.18 9.85 38.71
CA SER A 58 9.82 9.13 37.49
C SER A 58 9.23 10.00 36.39
N LEU A 59 9.35 11.35 36.46
CA LEU A 59 9.12 12.19 35.31
C LEU A 59 10.18 11.86 34.24
N ARG A 60 9.77 11.26 33.13
CA ARG A 60 10.70 11.09 32.01
C ARG A 60 10.97 12.47 31.42
N PRO A 61 12.23 12.91 31.36
CA PRO A 61 12.55 14.18 30.73
C PRO A 61 12.10 14.16 29.27
N ALA A 62 11.69 15.31 28.76
CA ALA A 62 11.40 15.45 27.33
C ALA A 62 12.64 15.05 26.51
N ILE A 63 12.50 14.09 25.61
CA ILE A 63 13.60 13.54 24.81
C ILE A 63 13.82 14.36 23.57
N VAL A 64 12.74 14.92 23.04
CA VAL A 64 12.71 15.71 21.79
C VAL A 64 12.54 17.18 22.14
N LYS A 65 13.39 18.03 21.55
CA LYS A 65 13.34 19.49 21.71
C LYS A 65 12.52 20.15 20.62
N ASP A 66 12.72 19.73 19.37
CA ASP A 66 12.09 20.33 18.19
C ASP A 66 11.93 19.28 17.08
N ILE A 67 10.88 19.44 16.26
CA ILE A 67 10.57 18.53 15.14
C ILE A 67 10.32 19.39 13.91
N LYS A 68 11.03 19.08 12.82
CA LYS A 68 10.78 19.66 11.50
C LYS A 68 10.33 18.57 10.54
N GLU A 69 9.29 18.87 9.78
CA GLU A 69 8.69 17.98 8.79
C GLU A 69 8.92 18.53 7.40
N ASN A 70 9.54 17.75 6.54
CA ASN A 70 9.78 18.10 5.14
C ASN A 70 9.34 16.94 4.24
N HIS A 71 8.08 16.52 4.39
CA HIS A 71 7.51 15.44 3.58
C HIS A 71 7.11 15.91 2.19
N THR A 72 7.20 14.99 1.23
CA THR A 72 6.54 15.09 -0.07
C THR A 72 5.48 13.99 -0.16
N GLU A 73 4.72 13.94 -1.27
CA GLU A 73 3.76 12.87 -1.50
C GLU A 73 4.39 11.46 -1.54
N THR A 74 5.68 11.40 -1.88
CA THR A 74 6.41 10.13 -2.07
C THR A 74 7.54 9.90 -1.08
N THR A 75 7.98 10.93 -0.35
CA THR A 75 9.14 10.84 0.55
C THR A 75 8.77 11.27 1.96
N VAL A 76 9.34 10.58 2.93
CA VAL A 76 9.23 10.92 4.35
C VAL A 76 10.54 11.56 4.80
N LEU A 77 10.48 12.70 5.49
CA LEU A 77 11.64 13.34 6.09
C LEU A 77 11.23 14.01 7.40
N PHE A 78 11.69 13.44 8.50
CA PHE A 78 11.62 14.05 9.82
C PHE A 78 13.02 14.45 10.28
N THR A 79 13.19 15.69 10.67
CA THR A 79 14.41 16.18 11.31
C THR A 79 14.08 16.51 12.76
N ILE A 80 14.63 15.76 13.68
CA ILE A 80 14.30 15.78 15.11
C ILE A 80 15.54 16.27 15.85
N ARG A 81 15.40 17.35 16.62
CA ARG A 81 16.45 17.80 17.53
C ARG A 81 16.23 17.18 18.90
N LEU A 82 17.24 16.48 19.39
CA LEU A 82 17.23 15.83 20.69
C LEU A 82 17.61 16.79 21.82
N THR A 83 17.13 16.52 23.03
CA THR A 83 17.65 17.16 24.25
C THR A 83 18.96 16.48 24.67
N PRO A 84 19.81 17.13 25.50
CA PRO A 84 21.03 16.46 26.01
C PRO A 84 20.73 15.13 26.70
N ASP A 85 19.64 15.05 27.47
CA ASP A 85 19.18 13.81 28.11
C ASP A 85 18.72 12.77 27.07
N GLY A 86 18.10 13.24 25.98
CA GLY A 86 17.71 12.41 24.83
C GLY A 86 18.93 11.79 24.13
N VAL A 87 19.98 12.55 23.92
CA VAL A 87 21.25 12.03 23.33
C VAL A 87 21.85 10.93 24.20
N VAL A 88 21.89 11.13 25.52
CA VAL A 88 22.37 10.11 26.48
C VAL A 88 21.49 8.86 26.46
N ALA A 89 20.16 9.03 26.35
CA ALA A 89 19.21 7.91 26.24
C ALA A 89 19.39 7.12 24.93
N CYS A 90 19.79 7.80 23.85
CA CYS A 90 20.01 7.24 22.51
C CYS A 90 21.45 6.74 22.27
N ASN A 91 22.27 6.61 23.29
CA ASN A 91 23.69 6.23 23.23
C ASN A 91 23.97 4.91 22.44
N THR A 92 22.96 4.07 22.20
CA THR A 92 23.08 2.84 21.43
C THR A 92 22.01 2.81 20.36
N GLU A 93 22.39 2.43 19.13
CA GLU A 93 21.46 2.28 18.00
C GLU A 93 20.22 1.44 18.36
N ALA A 94 20.41 0.35 19.10
CA ALA A 94 19.31 -0.51 19.54
C ALA A 94 18.32 0.20 20.49
N LYS A 95 18.80 1.13 21.34
CA LYS A 95 17.95 1.94 22.21
C LYS A 95 17.21 2.98 21.41
N LEU A 96 17.88 3.65 20.46
CA LEU A 96 17.29 4.63 19.56
C LEU A 96 16.15 4.00 18.74
N VAL A 97 16.41 2.87 18.07
CA VAL A 97 15.41 2.14 17.29
C VAL A 97 14.20 1.74 18.15
N LYS A 98 14.41 1.36 19.41
CA LYS A 98 13.32 1.02 20.34
C LYS A 98 12.56 2.26 20.81
N LEU A 99 13.25 3.34 21.14
CA LEU A 99 12.69 4.57 21.65
C LEU A 99 11.81 5.26 20.60
N PHE A 100 12.33 5.40 19.37
CA PHE A 100 11.63 6.01 18.24
C PHE A 100 10.74 5.04 17.46
N LYS A 101 10.54 3.81 17.96
CA LYS A 101 9.69 2.80 17.31
C LYS A 101 10.03 2.55 15.83
N LEU A 102 11.31 2.67 15.47
CA LEU A 102 11.81 2.48 14.10
C LEU A 102 11.93 1.00 13.69
N ARG A 103 11.28 0.11 14.42
CA ARG A 103 11.28 -1.32 14.13
C ARG A 103 9.89 -1.89 14.32
N SER A 104 9.39 -2.59 13.32
CA SER A 104 8.17 -3.38 13.39
C SER A 104 8.43 -4.83 13.04
N SER A 105 7.61 -5.76 13.58
CA SER A 105 7.68 -7.17 13.25
C SER A 105 6.46 -7.57 12.42
N ILE A 106 6.68 -8.35 11.37
CA ILE A 106 5.66 -8.88 10.49
C ILE A 106 5.73 -10.40 10.58
N SER A 107 4.66 -11.03 11.04
CA SER A 107 4.55 -12.49 11.09
C SER A 107 3.79 -13.01 9.88
N THR A 108 4.32 -14.07 9.26
CA THR A 108 3.71 -14.80 8.14
C THR A 108 3.13 -16.15 8.57
N SER A 109 2.94 -16.37 9.88
CA SER A 109 2.43 -17.64 10.41
C SER A 109 0.96 -17.89 10.09
N ASN A 110 0.17 -16.83 9.90
CA ASN A 110 -1.27 -16.91 9.68
C ASN A 110 -1.65 -16.44 8.27
N ILE A 111 -1.20 -17.17 7.24
CA ILE A 111 -1.57 -16.91 5.84
C ILE A 111 -2.70 -17.88 5.46
N HIS A 112 -3.94 -17.52 5.84
CA HIS A 112 -5.14 -18.21 5.38
C HIS A 112 -5.86 -17.28 4.41
N MET A 113 -6.01 -17.70 3.15
CA MET A 113 -6.66 -16.93 2.09
C MET A 113 -7.57 -17.82 1.27
N PHE A 114 -8.49 -17.21 0.55
CA PHE A 114 -9.33 -17.94 -0.40
C PHE A 114 -8.50 -18.33 -1.63
N ASN A 115 -8.64 -19.58 -2.03
CA ASN A 115 -8.11 -20.08 -3.28
C ASN A 115 -9.04 -19.63 -4.44
N MET A 116 -8.68 -19.94 -5.69
CA MET A 116 -9.48 -19.59 -6.86
C MET A 116 -10.87 -20.24 -6.90
N GLU A 117 -11.07 -21.30 -6.15
CA GLU A 117 -12.35 -22.01 -6.00
C GLU A 117 -13.25 -21.42 -4.89
N GLY A 118 -12.76 -20.38 -4.19
CA GLY A 118 -13.49 -19.77 -3.08
C GLY A 118 -13.40 -20.54 -1.76
N GLN A 119 -12.49 -21.49 -1.63
CA GLN A 119 -12.24 -22.26 -0.43
C GLN A 119 -11.10 -21.63 0.37
N ILE A 120 -11.19 -21.68 1.70
CA ILE A 120 -10.12 -21.22 2.58
C ILE A 120 -8.96 -22.21 2.52
N HIS A 121 -7.80 -21.74 2.10
CA HIS A 121 -6.56 -22.51 2.03
C HIS A 121 -5.47 -21.88 2.87
N LYS A 122 -4.67 -22.72 3.55
CA LYS A 122 -3.50 -22.28 4.30
C LYS A 122 -2.27 -22.33 3.40
N TYR A 123 -1.68 -21.18 3.16
CA TYR A 123 -0.45 -21.08 2.39
C TYR A 123 0.78 -21.16 3.30
N HIS A 124 1.81 -21.88 2.87
CA HIS A 124 3.04 -22.05 3.64
C HIS A 124 3.93 -20.79 3.63
N GLY A 125 3.75 -19.92 2.63
CA GLY A 125 4.51 -18.69 2.50
C GLY A 125 3.98 -17.80 1.38
N PRO A 126 4.48 -16.56 1.29
CA PRO A 126 4.08 -15.61 0.24
C PRO A 126 4.38 -16.12 -1.17
N GLU A 127 5.46 -16.87 -1.35
CA GLU A 127 5.84 -17.43 -2.67
C GLU A 127 4.82 -18.43 -3.20
N HIS A 128 4.29 -19.30 -2.33
CA HIS A 128 3.27 -20.28 -2.70
C HIS A 128 1.99 -19.57 -3.15
N LEU A 129 1.56 -18.55 -2.40
CA LEU A 129 0.42 -17.71 -2.76
C LEU A 129 0.62 -17.00 -4.11
N LEU A 130 1.82 -16.46 -4.36
CA LEU A 130 2.12 -15.76 -5.60
C LEU A 130 2.11 -16.70 -6.83
N ARG A 131 2.55 -17.94 -6.68
CA ARG A 131 2.52 -18.93 -7.77
C ARG A 131 1.09 -19.27 -8.18
N ASP A 132 0.23 -19.58 -7.22
CA ASP A 132 -1.19 -19.86 -7.48
C ASP A 132 -1.89 -18.63 -8.10
N PHE A 133 -1.64 -17.46 -7.58
CA PHE A 133 -2.21 -16.22 -8.09
C PHE A 133 -1.72 -15.91 -9.52
N TYR A 134 -0.44 -16.17 -9.81
CA TYR A 134 0.15 -15.92 -11.12
C TYR A 134 -0.56 -16.68 -12.24
N GLU A 135 -0.77 -17.98 -12.06
CA GLU A 135 -1.45 -18.82 -13.06
C GLU A 135 -2.87 -18.32 -13.33
N ALA A 136 -3.62 -18.07 -12.28
CA ALA A 136 -4.96 -17.53 -12.41
C ALA A 136 -4.97 -16.16 -13.09
N ARG A 137 -4.06 -15.27 -12.72
CA ARG A 137 -3.96 -13.92 -13.27
C ARG A 137 -3.63 -13.96 -14.76
N LEU A 138 -2.74 -14.87 -15.19
CA LEU A 138 -2.39 -15.07 -16.59
C LEU A 138 -3.61 -15.46 -17.42
N ASN A 139 -4.41 -16.41 -16.94
CA ASN A 139 -5.66 -16.81 -17.57
C ASN A 139 -6.66 -15.66 -17.70
N PHE A 140 -6.78 -14.83 -16.67
CA PHE A 140 -7.65 -13.66 -16.71
C PHE A 140 -7.15 -12.57 -17.67
N TYR A 141 -5.86 -12.43 -17.89
CA TYR A 141 -5.34 -11.52 -18.92
C TYR A 141 -5.74 -11.95 -20.32
N THR A 142 -5.71 -13.25 -20.61
CA THR A 142 -6.18 -13.78 -21.89
C THR A 142 -7.66 -13.48 -22.11
N LYS A 143 -8.51 -13.78 -21.14
CA LYS A 143 -9.96 -13.46 -21.19
C LYS A 143 -10.21 -11.95 -21.33
N ARG A 144 -9.45 -11.12 -20.62
CA ARG A 144 -9.56 -9.66 -20.74
C ARG A 144 -9.20 -9.16 -22.13
N LYS A 145 -8.12 -9.70 -22.72
CA LYS A 145 -7.71 -9.37 -24.09
C LYS A 145 -8.82 -9.69 -25.09
N GLU A 146 -9.39 -10.90 -25.01
CA GLU A 146 -10.50 -11.32 -25.89
C GLU A 146 -11.72 -10.42 -25.75
N HIS A 147 -12.11 -10.10 -24.52
CA HIS A 147 -13.22 -9.18 -24.25
C HIS A 147 -12.98 -7.79 -24.81
N LEU A 148 -11.78 -7.21 -24.61
CA LEU A 148 -11.43 -5.90 -25.14
C LEU A 148 -11.40 -5.89 -26.67
N LEU A 149 -10.87 -6.93 -27.30
CA LEU A 149 -10.89 -7.06 -28.76
C LEU A 149 -12.31 -7.11 -29.32
N LYS A 150 -13.21 -7.82 -28.64
CA LYS A 150 -14.63 -7.87 -29.01
C LYS A 150 -15.28 -6.48 -28.91
N LEU A 151 -15.12 -5.78 -27.78
CA LEU A 151 -15.67 -4.45 -27.58
C LEU A 151 -15.16 -3.45 -28.62
N LEU A 152 -13.83 -3.41 -28.83
CA LEU A 152 -13.23 -2.53 -29.82
C LEU A 152 -13.67 -2.86 -31.25
N GLY A 153 -13.85 -4.15 -31.57
CA GLY A 153 -14.38 -4.59 -32.86
C GLY A 153 -15.80 -4.10 -33.09
N GLU A 154 -16.67 -4.21 -32.09
CA GLU A 154 -18.04 -3.69 -32.15
C GLU A 154 -18.10 -2.16 -32.31
N GLU A 155 -17.22 -1.45 -31.57
CA GLU A 155 -17.12 0.01 -31.68
C GLU A 155 -16.57 0.45 -33.04
N HIS A 156 -15.54 -0.22 -33.54
CA HIS A 156 -15.00 0.03 -34.87
C HIS A 156 -16.05 -0.17 -35.95
N ALA A 157 -16.79 -1.28 -35.91
CA ALA A 157 -17.88 -1.54 -36.87
C ALA A 157 -18.96 -0.44 -36.83
N ARG A 158 -19.33 0.02 -35.61
CA ARG A 158 -20.30 1.10 -35.44
C ARG A 158 -19.80 2.42 -36.01
N LEU A 159 -18.52 2.77 -35.78
CA LEU A 159 -17.89 3.97 -36.31
C LEU A 159 -17.74 3.90 -37.85
N ALA A 160 -17.28 2.76 -38.37
CA ALA A 160 -17.20 2.53 -39.82
C ALA A 160 -18.53 2.70 -40.52
N ASN A 161 -19.63 2.18 -39.94
CA ASN A 161 -20.98 2.37 -40.46
C ASN A 161 -21.40 3.84 -40.43
N LYS A 162 -21.06 4.59 -39.39
CA LYS A 162 -21.33 6.04 -39.36
C LYS A 162 -20.57 6.79 -40.45
N VAL A 163 -19.30 6.49 -40.65
CA VAL A 163 -18.46 7.08 -41.70
C VAL A 163 -19.03 6.76 -43.08
N CYS A 164 -19.38 5.50 -43.34
CA CYS A 164 -19.99 5.09 -44.60
C CYS A 164 -21.34 5.79 -44.86
N SER A 165 -22.16 5.99 -43.83
CA SER A 165 -23.44 6.69 -43.97
C SER A 165 -23.26 8.18 -44.28
N VAL A 166 -22.21 8.81 -43.80
CA VAL A 166 -21.91 10.22 -44.05
C VAL A 166 -21.26 10.41 -45.42
N LEU A 167 -20.35 9.52 -45.85
CA LEU A 167 -19.62 9.63 -47.12
C LEU A 167 -20.37 9.07 -48.31
N GLY A 168 -21.22 8.08 -48.07
CA GLY A 168 -21.92 7.33 -49.12
C GLY A 168 -23.36 7.75 -49.28
N GLY A 169 -23.76 8.77 -49.90
CA GLY A 169 -25.12 9.24 -50.07
C GLY A 169 -26.23 8.15 -50.00
N ALA A 170 -27.50 8.51 -50.00
CA ALA A 170 -28.67 7.72 -49.62
C ALA A 170 -28.80 6.27 -50.22
N ALA A 171 -28.08 5.96 -51.30
CA ALA A 171 -28.07 4.62 -51.91
C ALA A 171 -27.29 3.53 -51.07
N HIS A 172 -26.29 3.93 -50.28
CA HIS A 172 -25.53 3.00 -49.44
C HIS A 172 -26.22 2.65 -48.12
N VAL A 173 -27.14 3.46 -47.63
CA VAL A 173 -27.86 3.25 -46.38
C VAL A 173 -28.69 1.95 -46.39
N LEU A 174 -29.25 1.59 -47.53
CA LEU A 174 -30.06 0.37 -47.69
C LEU A 174 -29.23 -0.91 -47.61
N VAL A 175 -28.01 -0.88 -48.11
CA VAL A 175 -27.11 -2.04 -48.08
C VAL A 175 -26.63 -2.31 -46.63
N ILE A 176 -26.27 -1.26 -45.90
CA ILE A 176 -25.80 -1.34 -44.51
C ILE A 176 -26.90 -1.84 -43.55
N GLN A 177 -28.17 -1.41 -43.77
CA GLN A 177 -29.29 -1.91 -42.98
C GLN A 177 -29.54 -3.44 -43.23
N SER A 178 -29.35 -3.90 -44.45
CA SER A 178 -29.50 -5.32 -44.76
C SER A 178 -28.42 -6.20 -44.09
N ASP A 179 -27.17 -5.73 -44.07
CA ASP A 179 -26.04 -6.44 -43.44
C ASP A 179 -26.13 -6.42 -41.92
N TRP A 180 -26.56 -5.30 -41.30
CA TRP A 180 -26.83 -5.21 -39.87
C TRP A 180 -27.95 -6.17 -39.43
N ARG A 181 -29.05 -6.26 -40.20
CA ARG A 181 -30.16 -7.21 -39.95
C ARG A 181 -29.72 -8.66 -40.14
N ARG A 182 -28.77 -8.92 -41.04
CA ARG A 182 -28.18 -10.27 -41.27
C ARG A 182 -27.26 -10.64 -40.12
N ALA A 183 -26.41 -9.72 -39.66
CA ALA A 183 -25.51 -9.93 -38.53
C ALA A 183 -26.27 -10.18 -37.21
N ASN A 184 -27.33 -9.45 -36.95
CA ASN A 184 -28.17 -9.64 -35.75
C ASN A 184 -28.98 -10.95 -35.79
N ARG A 185 -29.41 -11.40 -36.98
CA ARG A 185 -30.06 -12.72 -37.10
C ARG A 185 -29.10 -13.88 -36.84
N CYS A 186 -27.84 -13.77 -37.22
CA CYS A 186 -26.82 -14.77 -36.86
C CYS A 186 -26.44 -14.78 -35.41
N ALA A 187 -26.54 -13.65 -34.71
CA ALA A 187 -26.28 -13.53 -33.27
C ALA A 187 -27.43 -14.11 -32.41
N SER A 188 -28.68 -13.95 -32.84
CA SER A 188 -29.85 -14.47 -32.13
C SER A 188 -30.13 -15.96 -32.31
N SER A 189 -29.43 -16.65 -33.24
CA SER A 189 -29.59 -18.09 -33.48
C SER A 189 -28.57 -18.96 -32.73
N LYS A 190 -27.78 -18.38 -31.83
CA LYS A 190 -26.74 -19.08 -31.04
C LYS A 190 -26.98 -19.04 -29.51
N TRP A 191 -28.27 -19.04 -29.11
CA TRP A 191 -28.66 -19.34 -27.74
C TRP A 191 -29.60 -20.53 -27.71
#